data_f7d51ee35ef56a5c39fb66f435e2807c
#
_entry.id   f7d51ee35ef56a5c39fb66f435e2807c
#
_cell.length_a   1.000
_cell.length_b   1.000
_cell.length_c   1.000
_cell.angle_alpha   90.00
_cell.angle_beta   90.00
_cell.angle_gamma   90.00
#
_symmetry.space_group_name_H-M   'P 1'
#
loop_
_entity.id
_entity.type
_entity.pdbx_description
1 polymer ?
#
loop_
_entity_poly.entity_id
_entity_poly.type
_entity_poly.pdbx_seq_one_letter_code
_entity_poly.pdbx_strand_id
1 'polypeptide(L)'
;FEIPGIRAEEEFLEFLDEGAADFCNVNEFEMSDGNFRRMQEQGYELREDHMSAVEGSHEVLDVMGDHEKVYFCTSVFKDAAQHRNRLKRMARNIRRPFDEVTDDGTLVYGKAWVSGDRLVDLGVPEEYYAAKSEHVELAWWLLEEMVAEGDVPEGEIVEQYPTVDGTVVERTPVAQAETAGADESASAD
;
A
#
# COMPACT_ATOMS: atom_id res chain seq x y z
N PHE A 1 2.96 19.72 -18.02
CA PHE A 1 4.07 19.07 -18.75
C PHE A 1 5.34 19.49 -18.12
N GLU A 2 5.99 18.57 -17.43
CA GLU A 2 7.31 18.87 -16.97
C GLU A 2 8.26 17.94 -17.56
N ILE A 3 9.21 18.52 -18.25
CA ILE A 3 10.41 17.84 -18.65
C ILE A 3 11.52 18.66 -18.04
N PRO A 4 12.21 18.18 -17.00
CA PRO A 4 13.38 18.86 -16.47
C PRO A 4 14.33 19.21 -17.61
N GLY A 5 14.71 20.49 -17.70
CA GLY A 5 15.54 21.00 -18.79
C GLY A 5 14.79 21.71 -19.93
N ILE A 6 13.46 21.67 -19.97
CA ILE A 6 12.68 22.61 -20.78
C ILE A 6 12.33 23.79 -19.87
N ARG A 7 13.13 24.82 -19.95
CA ARG A 7 12.90 26.05 -19.18
C ARG A 7 12.13 27.03 -20.05
N ALA A 8 10.81 26.95 -19.95
CA ALA A 8 9.86 27.85 -20.61
C ALA A 8 8.84 28.40 -19.60
N GLU A 9 9.27 28.46 -18.32
CA GLU A 9 8.42 28.88 -17.21
C GLU A 9 7.91 30.30 -17.39
N GLU A 10 8.76 31.23 -17.83
CA GLU A 10 8.39 32.65 -18.03
C GLU A 10 7.37 32.79 -19.15
N GLU A 11 7.61 32.17 -20.32
CA GLU A 11 6.68 32.19 -21.44
C GLU A 11 5.35 31.53 -21.09
N PHE A 12 5.40 30.50 -20.20
CA PHE A 12 4.18 29.83 -19.75
C PHE A 12 3.40 30.70 -18.76
N LEU A 13 4.05 31.44 -17.89
CA LEU A 13 3.40 32.40 -17.01
C LEU A 13 2.76 33.54 -17.81
N GLU A 14 3.43 34.08 -18.83
CA GLU A 14 2.83 35.07 -19.75
C GLU A 14 1.56 34.53 -20.41
N PHE A 15 1.59 33.27 -20.87
CA PHE A 15 0.41 32.61 -21.45
C PHE A 15 -0.77 32.49 -20.45
N LEU A 16 -0.48 32.19 -19.18
CA LEU A 16 -1.51 32.17 -18.13
C LEU A 16 -2.08 33.57 -17.83
N ASP A 17 -1.21 34.59 -17.85
CA ASP A 17 -1.62 35.97 -17.59
C ASP A 17 -2.47 36.54 -18.72
N GLU A 18 -2.22 36.15 -19.95
CA GLU A 18 -3.05 36.48 -21.10
C GLU A 18 -4.46 35.85 -21.05
N GLY A 19 -4.74 35.02 -20.04
CA GLY A 19 -6.05 34.41 -19.82
C GLY A 19 -6.32 33.19 -20.70
N ALA A 20 -5.28 32.58 -21.26
CA ALA A 20 -5.41 31.38 -22.06
C ALA A 20 -5.86 30.15 -21.27
N ALA A 21 -5.66 30.15 -19.93
CA ALA A 21 -6.17 29.15 -19.02
C ALA A 21 -6.53 29.79 -17.67
N ASP A 22 -7.48 29.20 -16.96
CA ASP A 22 -7.93 29.66 -15.64
C ASP A 22 -6.92 29.27 -14.56
N PHE A 23 -6.27 28.12 -14.69
CA PHE A 23 -5.24 27.60 -13.78
C PHE A 23 -4.35 26.57 -14.47
N CYS A 24 -3.24 26.25 -13.83
CA CYS A 24 -2.32 25.20 -14.23
C CYS A 24 -1.95 24.31 -13.04
N ASN A 25 -1.93 23.00 -13.26
CA ASN A 25 -1.29 22.06 -12.34
C ASN A 25 0.07 21.70 -12.87
N VAL A 26 1.09 22.04 -12.11
CA VAL A 26 2.47 21.63 -12.33
C VAL A 26 2.77 20.46 -11.41
N ASN A 27 3.29 19.37 -11.97
CA ASN A 27 3.61 18.18 -11.18
C ASN A 27 5.12 18.02 -11.06
N GLU A 28 5.59 17.72 -9.89
CA GLU A 28 6.98 17.27 -9.72
C GLU A 28 7.25 16.03 -10.58
N PHE A 29 8.39 16.01 -11.26
CA PHE A 29 8.72 14.95 -12.19
C PHE A 29 9.18 13.70 -11.44
N GLU A 30 8.67 12.53 -11.85
CA GLU A 30 8.87 11.28 -11.14
C GLU A 30 9.37 10.17 -12.06
N MET A 31 10.28 9.36 -11.51
CA MET A 31 10.60 8.04 -12.05
C MET A 31 9.64 6.99 -11.51
N SER A 32 9.32 6.02 -12.34
CA SER A 32 8.52 4.85 -12.00
C SER A 32 9.19 3.61 -12.59
N ASP A 33 8.79 2.41 -12.16
CA ASP A 33 9.32 1.16 -12.72
C ASP A 33 9.25 1.12 -14.25
N GLY A 34 8.22 1.73 -14.84
CA GLY A 34 8.01 1.76 -16.29
C GLY A 34 8.94 2.70 -17.06
N ASN A 35 9.52 3.71 -16.42
CA ASN A 35 10.38 4.71 -17.08
C ASN A 35 11.78 4.81 -16.50
N PHE A 36 12.07 4.21 -15.34
CA PHE A 36 13.30 4.35 -14.56
C PHE A 36 14.56 4.17 -15.39
N ARG A 37 14.67 3.03 -16.07
CA ARG A 37 15.83 2.72 -16.89
C ARG A 37 16.08 3.77 -17.98
N ARG A 38 15.01 4.16 -18.70
CA ARG A 38 15.11 5.15 -19.79
C ARG A 38 15.51 6.52 -19.26
N MET A 39 15.04 6.88 -18.09
CA MET A 39 15.38 8.14 -17.44
C MET A 39 16.85 8.17 -17.01
N GLN A 40 17.35 7.09 -16.42
CA GLN A 40 18.77 6.96 -16.08
C GLN A 40 19.68 7.01 -17.33
N GLU A 41 19.29 6.35 -18.42
CA GLU A 41 20.02 6.40 -19.69
C GLU A 41 20.11 7.84 -20.26
N GLN A 42 19.18 8.71 -19.89
CA GLN A 42 19.17 10.13 -20.26
C GLN A 42 19.87 11.05 -19.23
N GLY A 43 20.43 10.48 -18.18
CA GLY A 43 21.19 11.21 -17.16
C GLY A 43 20.34 11.84 -16.06
N TYR A 44 19.05 11.47 -15.92
CA TYR A 44 18.24 11.91 -14.79
C TYR A 44 18.57 11.08 -13.57
N GLU A 45 18.60 11.73 -12.40
CA GLU A 45 18.88 11.13 -11.11
C GLU A 45 17.68 11.32 -10.17
N LEU A 46 17.54 10.41 -9.21
CA LEU A 46 16.56 10.57 -8.13
C LEU A 46 17.08 11.55 -7.08
N ARG A 47 16.15 12.28 -6.47
CA ARG A 47 16.45 13.06 -5.28
C ARG A 47 16.87 12.13 -4.13
N GLU A 48 17.83 12.57 -3.32
CA GLU A 48 18.33 11.79 -2.18
C GLU A 48 17.25 11.57 -1.09
N ASP A 49 16.31 12.49 -0.97
CA ASP A 49 15.27 12.49 0.07
C ASP A 49 13.92 11.89 -0.38
N HIS A 50 13.84 11.41 -1.63
CA HIS A 50 12.59 10.87 -2.17
C HIS A 50 12.80 9.74 -3.19
N MET A 51 12.01 8.65 -3.06
CA MET A 51 12.21 7.43 -3.87
C MET A 51 11.80 7.56 -5.34
N SER A 52 10.99 8.54 -5.70
CA SER A 52 10.48 8.70 -7.07
C SER A 52 10.77 10.04 -7.71
N ALA A 53 10.97 11.10 -6.92
CA ALA A 53 11.19 12.45 -7.42
C ALA A 53 12.55 12.58 -8.14
N VAL A 54 12.55 13.26 -9.26
CA VAL A 54 13.76 13.54 -10.06
C VAL A 54 14.46 14.78 -9.53
N GLU A 55 15.80 14.70 -9.41
CA GLU A 55 16.63 15.81 -8.98
C GLU A 55 16.44 17.03 -9.91
N GLY A 56 16.32 18.22 -9.30
CA GLY A 56 16.06 19.47 -10.01
C GLY A 56 14.59 19.70 -10.43
N SER A 57 13.70 18.71 -10.33
CA SER A 57 12.31 18.86 -10.78
C SER A 57 11.48 19.85 -9.95
N HIS A 58 11.92 20.15 -8.73
CA HIS A 58 11.27 21.12 -7.85
C HIS A 58 11.72 22.58 -8.08
N GLU A 59 12.79 22.80 -8.85
CA GLU A 59 13.31 24.15 -9.15
C GLU A 59 12.29 25.02 -9.90
N VAL A 60 11.32 24.41 -10.56
CA VAL A 60 10.20 25.12 -11.20
C VAL A 60 9.42 25.98 -10.20
N LEU A 61 9.43 25.63 -8.92
CA LEU A 61 8.80 26.42 -7.86
C LEU A 61 9.46 27.78 -7.65
N ASP A 62 10.75 27.92 -7.92
CA ASP A 62 11.48 29.18 -7.77
C ASP A 62 10.94 30.25 -8.73
N VAL A 63 10.40 29.82 -9.87
CA VAL A 63 9.84 30.71 -10.90
C VAL A 63 8.31 30.78 -10.83
N MET A 64 7.64 29.66 -10.64
CA MET A 64 6.19 29.53 -10.80
C MET A 64 5.43 29.44 -9.49
N GLY A 65 6.11 29.17 -8.36
CA GLY A 65 5.46 28.80 -7.11
C GLY A 65 4.56 29.88 -6.48
N ASP A 66 4.87 31.13 -6.73
CA ASP A 66 4.09 32.27 -6.20
C ASP A 66 2.97 32.75 -7.13
N HIS A 67 2.82 32.16 -8.31
CA HIS A 67 1.82 32.58 -9.27
C HIS A 67 0.42 32.08 -8.87
N GLU A 68 -0.57 32.99 -8.78
CA GLU A 68 -1.92 32.70 -8.24
C GLU A 68 -2.69 31.61 -9.00
N LYS A 69 -2.39 31.40 -10.29
CA LYS A 69 -3.03 30.39 -11.13
C LYS A 69 -2.26 29.07 -11.19
N VAL A 70 -1.13 28.96 -10.47
CA VAL A 70 -0.30 27.75 -10.50
C VAL A 70 -0.49 26.93 -9.22
N TYR A 71 -0.82 25.65 -9.40
CA TYR A 71 -0.90 24.67 -8.32
C TYR A 71 0.20 23.64 -8.52
N PHE A 72 1.15 23.60 -7.61
CA PHE A 72 2.24 22.62 -7.65
C PHE A 72 1.89 21.37 -6.85
N CYS A 73 2.04 20.20 -7.49
CA CYS A 73 1.77 18.90 -6.89
C CYS A 73 3.09 18.15 -6.68
N THR A 74 3.58 18.13 -5.45
CA THR A 74 4.82 17.43 -5.11
C THR A 74 4.65 15.91 -5.14
N SER A 75 5.74 15.19 -5.36
CA SER A 75 5.79 13.73 -5.27
C SER A 75 5.40 13.25 -3.88
N VAL A 76 5.87 13.92 -2.84
CA VAL A 76 5.48 13.66 -1.45
C VAL A 76 3.96 13.75 -1.25
N PHE A 77 3.32 14.78 -1.80
CA PHE A 77 1.86 14.93 -1.68
C PHE A 77 1.10 13.86 -2.48
N LYS A 78 1.59 13.51 -3.67
CA LYS A 78 0.99 12.44 -4.49
C LYS A 78 1.03 11.11 -3.75
N ASP A 79 2.17 10.74 -3.18
CA ASP A 79 2.35 9.48 -2.46
C ASP A 79 1.57 9.47 -1.13
N ALA A 80 1.78 10.48 -0.29
CA ALA A 80 1.18 10.52 1.04
C ALA A 80 -0.35 10.72 1.04
N ALA A 81 -0.89 11.48 0.10
CA ALA A 81 -2.31 11.82 0.08
C ALA A 81 -3.06 11.19 -1.09
N GLN A 82 -2.63 11.40 -2.33
CA GLN A 82 -3.42 10.98 -3.49
C GLN A 82 -3.41 9.48 -3.69
N HIS A 83 -2.24 8.85 -3.67
CA HIS A 83 -2.10 7.41 -3.87
C HIS A 83 -2.75 6.63 -2.74
N ARG A 84 -2.43 6.97 -1.49
CA ARG A 84 -3.02 6.35 -0.30
C ARG A 84 -4.54 6.48 -0.26
N ASN A 85 -5.09 7.68 -0.53
CA ASN A 85 -6.53 7.87 -0.58
C ASN A 85 -7.20 7.09 -1.72
N ARG A 86 -6.52 6.91 -2.85
CA ARG A 86 -6.99 6.06 -3.96
C ARG A 86 -7.05 4.61 -3.52
N LEU A 87 -5.99 4.07 -2.91
CA LEU A 87 -5.95 2.71 -2.39
C LEU A 87 -7.04 2.49 -1.35
N LYS A 88 -7.21 3.40 -0.37
CA LYS A 88 -8.29 3.31 0.63
C LYS A 88 -9.69 3.24 0.00
N ARG A 89 -9.94 4.02 -1.05
CA ARG A 89 -11.23 3.94 -1.77
C ARG A 89 -11.41 2.61 -2.49
N MET A 90 -10.35 2.13 -3.15
CA MET A 90 -10.37 0.82 -3.80
C MET A 90 -10.63 -0.30 -2.80
N ALA A 91 -9.87 -0.33 -1.70
CA ALA A 91 -10.01 -1.31 -0.63
C ALA A 91 -11.43 -1.33 -0.06
N ARG A 92 -12.01 -0.16 0.26
CA ARG A 92 -13.39 -0.07 0.77
C ARG A 92 -14.44 -0.60 -0.20
N ASN A 93 -14.20 -0.49 -1.50
CA ASN A 93 -15.15 -0.96 -2.53
C ASN A 93 -15.10 -2.47 -2.75
N ILE A 94 -13.95 -3.11 -2.54
CA ILE A 94 -13.75 -4.54 -2.85
C ILE A 94 -13.60 -5.42 -1.62
N ARG A 95 -13.43 -4.85 -0.43
CA ARG A 95 -13.26 -5.62 0.81
C ARG A 95 -14.43 -6.55 1.05
N ARG A 96 -14.12 -7.73 1.54
CA ARG A 96 -15.12 -8.65 2.11
C ARG A 96 -15.49 -8.20 3.54
N PRO A 97 -16.57 -8.68 4.13
CA PRO A 97 -16.98 -8.29 5.49
C PRO A 97 -15.87 -8.47 6.54
N PHE A 98 -15.03 -9.48 6.37
CA PHE A 98 -13.95 -9.83 7.29
C PHE A 98 -12.58 -9.23 6.97
N ASP A 99 -12.43 -8.55 5.84
CA ASP A 99 -11.19 -7.85 5.51
C ASP A 99 -11.07 -6.54 6.29
N GLU A 100 -9.91 -6.31 6.88
CA GLU A 100 -9.54 -5.01 7.45
C GLU A 100 -8.85 -4.13 6.41
N VAL A 101 -9.19 -2.85 6.39
CA VAL A 101 -8.54 -1.86 5.54
C VAL A 101 -7.55 -1.07 6.38
N THR A 102 -6.27 -1.16 6.05
CA THR A 102 -5.20 -0.46 6.76
C THR A 102 -5.21 1.06 6.48
N ASP A 103 -4.40 1.77 7.24
CA ASP A 103 -4.18 3.19 7.00
C ASP A 103 -3.45 3.49 5.69
N ASP A 104 -2.74 2.53 5.12
CA ASP A 104 -2.10 2.65 3.80
C ASP A 104 -3.01 2.24 2.64
N GLY A 105 -4.18 1.68 2.96
CA GLY A 105 -5.18 1.30 1.97
C GLY A 105 -5.00 -0.10 1.42
N THR A 106 -4.28 -0.95 2.12
CA THR A 106 -4.18 -2.38 1.86
C THR A 106 -5.32 -3.14 2.54
N LEU A 107 -5.48 -4.41 2.21
CA LEU A 107 -6.44 -5.34 2.80
C LEU A 107 -5.68 -6.37 3.63
N VAL A 108 -6.13 -6.58 4.89
CA VAL A 108 -5.58 -7.60 5.80
C VAL A 108 -6.64 -8.64 6.10
N TYR A 109 -6.27 -9.91 6.00
CA TYR A 109 -7.10 -11.06 6.34
C TYR A 109 -6.24 -12.24 6.81
N GLY A 110 -6.87 -13.19 7.48
CA GLY A 110 -6.27 -14.46 7.88
C GLY A 110 -6.44 -15.53 6.80
N LYS A 111 -5.51 -16.47 6.72
CA LYS A 111 -5.58 -17.65 5.87
C LYS A 111 -5.17 -18.89 6.64
N ALA A 112 -6.00 -19.93 6.61
CA ALA A 112 -5.74 -21.20 7.26
C ALA A 112 -5.97 -22.38 6.31
N TRP A 113 -5.14 -23.40 6.37
CA TRP A 113 -5.22 -24.60 5.54
C TRP A 113 -6.15 -25.66 6.17
N VAL A 114 -7.39 -25.25 6.39
CA VAL A 114 -8.47 -26.13 6.88
C VAL A 114 -9.66 -26.07 5.91
N SER A 115 -10.56 -27.04 6.01
CA SER A 115 -11.79 -27.03 5.21
C SER A 115 -12.81 -26.02 5.76
N GLY A 116 -13.69 -25.54 4.88
CA GLY A 116 -14.81 -24.70 5.31
C GLY A 116 -15.72 -25.38 6.31
N ASP A 117 -15.92 -26.72 6.21
CA ASP A 117 -16.72 -27.51 7.13
C ASP A 117 -16.19 -27.41 8.58
N ARG A 118 -14.89 -27.29 8.76
CA ARG A 118 -14.29 -27.10 10.08
C ARG A 118 -14.79 -25.81 10.75
N LEU A 119 -14.93 -24.70 9.99
CA LEU A 119 -15.44 -23.45 10.53
C LEU A 119 -16.94 -23.53 10.84
N VAL A 120 -17.70 -24.28 10.04
CA VAL A 120 -19.12 -24.56 10.31
C VAL A 120 -19.26 -25.35 11.63
N ASP A 121 -18.46 -26.40 11.83
CA ASP A 121 -18.48 -27.22 13.03
C ASP A 121 -18.11 -26.43 14.30
N LEU A 122 -17.24 -25.42 14.15
CA LEU A 122 -16.86 -24.49 15.21
C LEU A 122 -17.90 -23.37 15.44
N GLY A 123 -18.95 -23.32 14.60
CA GLY A 123 -20.02 -22.32 14.73
C GLY A 123 -19.62 -20.92 14.28
N VAL A 124 -18.58 -20.78 13.44
CA VAL A 124 -18.14 -19.49 12.92
C VAL A 124 -19.17 -18.94 11.93
N PRO A 125 -19.69 -17.71 12.12
CA PRO A 125 -20.63 -17.10 11.20
C PRO A 125 -20.03 -16.91 9.80
N GLU A 126 -20.82 -17.15 8.75
CA GLU A 126 -20.38 -17.06 7.34
C GLU A 126 -19.80 -15.69 6.94
N GLU A 127 -20.17 -14.63 7.65
CA GLU A 127 -19.68 -13.28 7.40
C GLU A 127 -18.20 -13.09 7.78
N TYR A 128 -17.63 -14.00 8.56
CA TYR A 128 -16.23 -13.90 9.02
C TYR A 128 -15.26 -14.75 8.21
N TYR A 129 -15.72 -15.50 7.22
CA TYR A 129 -14.81 -16.31 6.39
C TYR A 129 -15.33 -16.56 4.97
N ALA A 130 -14.43 -17.00 4.11
CA ALA A 130 -14.72 -17.52 2.77
C ALA A 130 -13.94 -18.81 2.53
N ALA A 131 -14.67 -19.91 2.30
CA ALA A 131 -14.04 -21.18 1.97
C ALA A 131 -13.52 -21.19 0.51
N LYS A 132 -12.31 -21.70 0.32
CA LYS A 132 -11.66 -21.98 -0.97
C LYS A 132 -11.45 -23.47 -1.09
N SER A 133 -10.90 -23.93 -2.23
CA SER A 133 -10.66 -25.35 -2.48
C SER A 133 -9.64 -25.99 -1.51
N GLU A 134 -8.63 -25.26 -1.08
CA GLU A 134 -7.51 -25.79 -0.30
C GLU A 134 -7.28 -25.08 1.04
N HIS A 135 -8.01 -24.00 1.29
CA HIS A 135 -7.86 -23.19 2.49
C HIS A 135 -9.14 -22.41 2.76
N VAL A 136 -9.19 -21.76 3.90
CA VAL A 136 -10.17 -20.72 4.21
C VAL A 136 -9.49 -19.37 4.37
N GLU A 137 -10.17 -18.32 3.95
CA GLU A 137 -9.80 -16.94 4.22
C GLU A 137 -10.79 -16.38 5.24
N LEU A 138 -10.31 -15.74 6.29
CA LEU A 138 -11.14 -15.32 7.43
C LEU A 138 -10.62 -14.01 8.04
N ALA A 139 -11.36 -13.48 9.01
CA ALA A 139 -10.88 -12.33 9.78
C ALA A 139 -9.54 -12.66 10.45
N TRP A 140 -8.54 -11.77 10.31
CA TRP A 140 -7.18 -12.03 10.81
C TRP A 140 -7.16 -12.25 12.34
N TRP A 141 -7.94 -11.48 13.10
CA TRP A 141 -8.05 -11.61 14.54
C TRP A 141 -8.69 -12.95 14.96
N LEU A 142 -9.65 -13.44 14.18
CA LEU A 142 -10.28 -14.75 14.42
C LEU A 142 -9.29 -15.90 14.17
N LEU A 143 -8.42 -15.76 13.15
CA LEU A 143 -7.35 -16.72 12.93
C LEU A 143 -6.41 -16.82 14.16
N GLU A 144 -5.99 -15.67 14.70
CA GLU A 144 -5.14 -15.66 15.89
C GLU A 144 -5.81 -16.35 17.09
N GLU A 145 -7.10 -16.07 17.33
CA GLU A 145 -7.89 -16.71 18.40
C GLU A 145 -7.98 -18.22 18.20
N MET A 146 -8.36 -18.68 17.00
CA MET A 146 -8.51 -20.09 16.68
C MET A 146 -7.18 -20.87 16.78
N VAL A 147 -6.07 -20.26 16.41
CA VAL A 147 -4.74 -20.85 16.55
C VAL A 147 -4.35 -20.91 18.04
N ALA A 148 -4.61 -19.87 18.81
CA ALA A 148 -4.32 -19.84 20.24
C ALA A 148 -5.13 -20.90 21.03
N GLU A 149 -6.38 -21.14 20.64
CA GLU A 149 -7.27 -22.14 21.24
C GLU A 149 -6.99 -23.59 20.75
N GLY A 150 -6.21 -23.74 19.69
CA GLY A 150 -5.87 -25.03 19.09
C GLY A 150 -6.93 -25.58 18.12
N ASP A 151 -7.89 -24.79 17.76
CA ASP A 151 -8.94 -25.13 16.78
C ASP A 151 -8.40 -25.22 15.35
N VAL A 152 -7.38 -24.44 15.05
CA VAL A 152 -6.60 -24.41 13.82
C VAL A 152 -5.11 -24.55 14.19
N PRO A 153 -4.35 -25.45 13.53
CA PRO A 153 -2.95 -25.70 13.91
C PRO A 153 -2.02 -24.53 13.61
N GLU A 154 -2.23 -23.89 12.47
CA GLU A 154 -1.41 -22.77 11.97
C GLU A 154 -2.13 -22.00 10.88
N GLY A 155 -1.64 -20.79 10.59
CA GLY A 155 -2.13 -19.96 9.49
C GLY A 155 -1.15 -18.87 9.13
N GLU A 156 -1.60 -17.95 8.29
CA GLU A 156 -0.87 -16.74 7.97
C GLU A 156 -1.82 -15.54 7.93
N ILE A 157 -1.36 -14.38 8.41
CA ILE A 157 -2.01 -13.10 8.15
C ILE A 157 -1.42 -12.56 6.85
N VAL A 158 -2.28 -12.20 5.92
CA VAL A 158 -1.90 -11.72 4.59
C VAL A 158 -2.30 -10.27 4.46
N GLU A 159 -1.34 -9.43 4.10
CA GLU A 159 -1.58 -8.07 3.65
C GLU A 159 -1.39 -7.97 2.14
N GLN A 160 -2.36 -7.39 1.43
CA GLN A 160 -2.30 -7.24 -0.02
C GLN A 160 -2.85 -5.91 -0.51
N TYR A 161 -2.39 -5.47 -1.68
CA TYR A 161 -2.98 -4.33 -2.37
C TYR A 161 -4.40 -4.64 -2.86
N PRO A 162 -5.31 -3.64 -2.84
CA PRO A 162 -6.68 -3.77 -3.36
C PRO A 162 -6.72 -3.69 -4.89
N THR A 163 -5.83 -4.40 -5.56
CA THR A 163 -5.70 -4.44 -7.02
C THR A 163 -6.27 -5.75 -7.56
N VAL A 164 -6.54 -5.81 -8.87
CA VAL A 164 -7.14 -7.01 -9.50
C VAL A 164 -6.26 -8.25 -9.35
N ASP A 165 -4.95 -8.07 -9.35
CA ASP A 165 -3.95 -9.13 -9.16
C ASP A 165 -3.69 -9.46 -7.68
N GLY A 166 -4.18 -8.61 -6.75
CA GLY A 166 -4.04 -8.84 -5.31
C GLY A 166 -2.58 -9.01 -4.86
N THR A 167 -1.67 -8.16 -5.39
CA THR A 167 -0.25 -8.24 -5.04
C THR A 167 -0.05 -8.24 -3.53
N VAL A 168 0.58 -9.29 -3.02
CA VAL A 168 0.85 -9.45 -1.58
C VAL A 168 1.98 -8.53 -1.16
N VAL A 169 1.74 -7.80 -0.09
CA VAL A 169 2.71 -6.89 0.57
C VAL A 169 3.49 -7.67 1.62
N GLU A 170 2.77 -8.41 2.49
CA GLU A 170 3.37 -9.14 3.60
C GLU A 170 2.58 -10.42 3.92
N ARG A 171 3.29 -11.40 4.49
CA ARG A 171 2.74 -12.62 5.09
C ARG A 171 3.35 -12.82 6.45
N THR A 172 2.54 -12.83 7.48
CA THR A 172 2.96 -13.06 8.86
C THR A 172 2.44 -14.42 9.32
N PRO A 173 3.31 -15.42 9.60
CA PRO A 173 2.89 -16.70 10.11
C PRO A 173 2.23 -16.58 11.48
N VAL A 174 1.17 -17.37 11.69
CA VAL A 174 0.48 -17.53 12.98
C VAL A 174 0.53 -19.00 13.36
N ALA A 175 1.19 -19.30 14.46
CA ALA A 175 1.28 -20.65 15.01
C ALA A 175 1.16 -20.60 16.54
N GLN A 176 0.79 -21.74 17.16
CA GLN A 176 0.79 -21.84 18.62
C GLN A 176 2.21 -21.54 19.16
N ALA A 177 2.26 -20.76 20.23
CA ALA A 177 3.51 -20.60 20.96
C ALA A 177 3.94 -21.98 21.50
N GLU A 178 5.14 -22.42 21.15
CA GLU A 178 5.73 -23.62 21.75
C GLU A 178 5.75 -23.39 23.27
N THR A 179 4.97 -24.19 24.00
CA THR A 179 5.09 -24.25 25.45
C THR A 179 6.48 -24.76 25.75
N ALA A 180 7.38 -23.86 26.15
CA ALA A 180 8.69 -24.24 26.66
C ALA A 180 8.45 -25.24 27.80
N GLY A 181 8.72 -26.50 27.49
CA GLY A 181 8.61 -27.60 28.45
C GLY A 181 9.46 -27.25 29.65
N ALA A 182 8.81 -27.05 30.79
CA ALA A 182 9.46 -27.02 32.08
C ALA A 182 10.03 -28.45 32.34
N ASP A 183 11.27 -28.67 31.93
CA ASP A 183 12.04 -29.81 32.35
C ASP A 183 12.56 -29.53 33.78
N GLU A 184 11.66 -29.66 34.75
CA GLU A 184 12.02 -29.83 36.16
C GLU A 184 12.43 -31.27 36.38
N SER A 185 13.64 -31.64 35.92
CA SER A 185 14.29 -32.85 36.47
C SER A 185 14.87 -32.49 37.82
N ALA A 186 14.06 -32.70 38.84
CA ALA A 186 14.55 -32.87 40.20
C ALA A 186 15.57 -34.05 40.23
N SER A 187 16.83 -33.77 40.48
CA SER A 187 17.76 -34.76 41.03
C SER A 187 17.99 -34.45 42.47
N ALA A 188 17.28 -35.20 43.32
CA ALA A 188 17.71 -35.48 44.70
C ALA A 188 18.88 -36.46 44.63
N ASP A 189 20.03 -36.13 45.21
CA ASP A 189 20.82 -36.86 46.18
C ASP A 189 22.12 -36.09 46.48
#